data_3cdcd5612dee4d366eddede6dc6c361a
#
_entry.id   3cdcd5612dee4d366eddede6dc6c361a
#
_cell.length_a   1.000
_cell.length_b   1.000
_cell.length_c   1.000
_cell.angle_alpha   90.00
_cell.angle_beta   90.00
_cell.angle_gamma   90.00
#
_symmetry.space_group_name_H-M   'P 1'
#
loop_
_entity.id
_entity.type
_entity.pdbx_description
1 polymer ?
#
loop_
_entity_poly.entity_id
_entity_poly.type
_entity_poly.pdbx_seq_one_letter_code
_entity_poly.pdbx_strand_id
1 'polypeptide(L)'
;MLSLDNAMTADDLKNFEKRLRNFLGSSGNNIEYCIEPKIDGLSVNLIYENGKLVSAATRGNGKVGEVITSNIRTINDIPEKIDFKNTPSLMEIRGEIFMTKDDFVVLNKSSNNQFANPRNAAAGSLRQIDPKVTAKRPLKFISHGFGQIRGRKHETYYDQMLQLKKWKIPISPLMNKSNSIDGLIDIYSDIVSKRANIPYDIDGLVYKVNNLSLQDRLGFVGKAP
;
A
#
# COMPACT_ATOMS: atom_id res chain seq x y z
N MET A 1 -11.29 -4.26 0.20
CA MET A 1 -10.49 -3.03 -0.07
C MET A 1 -11.29 -2.11 -0.98
N LEU A 2 -11.39 -0.83 -0.63
CA LEU A 2 -12.18 0.15 -1.36
C LEU A 2 -11.35 0.83 -2.47
N SER A 3 -12.01 1.53 -3.38
CA SER A 3 -11.37 2.37 -4.38
C SER A 3 -10.95 3.71 -3.75
N LEU A 4 -10.00 4.41 -4.38
CA LEU A 4 -9.62 5.77 -4.02
C LEU A 4 -10.35 6.76 -4.92
N ASP A 5 -10.63 7.96 -4.40
CA ASP A 5 -11.06 9.10 -5.22
C ASP A 5 -9.83 9.71 -5.94
N ASN A 6 -10.06 10.41 -7.05
CA ASN A 6 -8.98 10.94 -7.88
C ASN A 6 -8.95 12.48 -7.79
N ALA A 7 -7.75 13.04 -7.64
CA ALA A 7 -7.45 14.45 -7.83
C ALA A 7 -6.45 14.57 -8.99
N MET A 8 -6.84 15.23 -10.07
CA MET A 8 -6.02 15.35 -11.29
C MET A 8 -5.28 16.69 -11.35
N THR A 9 -5.73 17.67 -10.57
CA THR A 9 -5.19 19.03 -10.56
C THR A 9 -4.92 19.50 -9.13
N ALA A 10 -4.12 20.56 -8.99
CA ALA A 10 -3.92 21.23 -7.69
C ALA A 10 -5.23 21.77 -7.11
N ASP A 11 -6.15 22.22 -7.97
CA ASP A 11 -7.46 22.73 -7.55
C ASP A 11 -8.35 21.59 -7.01
N ASP A 12 -8.24 20.37 -7.55
CA ASP A 12 -8.94 19.20 -6.99
C ASP A 12 -8.46 18.91 -5.56
N LEU A 13 -7.15 19.01 -5.29
CA LEU A 13 -6.60 18.86 -3.94
C LEU A 13 -7.09 19.96 -2.99
N LYS A 14 -7.11 21.22 -3.44
CA LYS A 14 -7.65 22.34 -2.65
C LYS A 14 -9.13 22.15 -2.35
N ASN A 15 -9.91 21.71 -3.35
CA ASN A 15 -11.32 21.40 -3.18
C ASN A 15 -11.54 20.21 -2.23
N PHE A 16 -10.69 19.18 -2.31
CA PHE A 16 -10.68 18.06 -1.38
C PHE A 16 -10.46 18.56 0.06
N GLU A 17 -9.40 19.34 0.31
CA GLU A 17 -9.14 19.90 1.63
C GLU A 17 -10.31 20.76 2.14
N LYS A 18 -10.89 21.61 1.29
CA LYS A 18 -12.06 22.42 1.64
C LYS A 18 -13.25 21.55 2.09
N ARG A 19 -13.53 20.44 1.39
CA ARG A 19 -14.57 19.49 1.82
C ARG A 19 -14.26 18.87 3.17
N LEU A 20 -13.00 18.45 3.41
CA LEU A 20 -12.58 17.89 4.69
C LEU A 20 -12.76 18.90 5.83
N ARG A 21 -12.30 20.14 5.65
CA ARG A 21 -12.41 21.21 6.64
C ARG A 21 -13.88 21.54 6.96
N ASN A 22 -14.72 21.63 5.96
CA ASN A 22 -16.15 21.87 6.13
C ASN A 22 -16.82 20.74 6.93
N PHE A 23 -16.46 19.49 6.67
CA PHE A 23 -17.02 18.34 7.38
C PHE A 23 -16.52 18.25 8.83
N LEU A 24 -15.24 18.48 9.04
CA LEU A 24 -14.60 18.35 10.37
C LEU A 24 -14.84 19.56 11.29
N GLY A 25 -15.20 20.72 10.74
CA GLY A 25 -15.37 21.97 11.50
C GLY A 25 -14.06 22.40 12.17
N SER A 26 -14.11 22.79 13.45
CA SER A 26 -12.92 23.23 14.21
C SER A 26 -11.79 22.18 14.26
N SER A 27 -12.12 20.89 14.20
CA SER A 27 -11.14 19.80 14.15
C SER A 27 -10.37 19.76 12.81
N GLY A 28 -10.84 20.45 11.77
CA GLY A 28 -10.20 20.56 10.46
C GLY A 28 -9.16 21.69 10.35
N ASN A 29 -8.86 22.43 11.42
CA ASN A 29 -7.94 23.57 11.34
C ASN A 29 -6.48 23.16 11.10
N ASN A 30 -6.07 21.97 11.57
CA ASN A 30 -4.72 21.45 11.43
C ASN A 30 -4.75 20.01 10.93
N ILE A 31 -4.94 19.83 9.61
CA ILE A 31 -4.88 18.51 8.98
C ILE A 31 -3.44 18.26 8.50
N GLU A 32 -2.80 17.23 9.07
CA GLU A 32 -1.56 16.68 8.51
C GLU A 32 -1.93 15.56 7.54
N TYR A 33 -1.28 15.53 6.40
CA TYR A 33 -1.44 14.50 5.38
C TYR A 33 -0.20 13.62 5.32
N CYS A 34 -0.40 12.33 5.11
CA CYS A 34 0.63 11.41 4.67
C CYS A 34 0.51 11.19 3.16
N ILE A 35 1.64 11.20 2.46
CA ILE A 35 1.73 11.01 1.02
C ILE A 35 2.65 9.83 0.72
N GLU A 36 2.22 8.95 -0.20
CA GLU A 36 2.99 7.78 -0.60
C GLU A 36 2.77 7.45 -2.09
N PRO A 37 3.73 6.80 -2.77
CA PRO A 37 3.54 6.34 -4.13
C PRO A 37 2.42 5.31 -4.23
N LYS A 38 1.57 5.46 -5.26
CA LYS A 38 0.63 4.44 -5.69
C LYS A 38 1.34 3.44 -6.59
N ILE A 39 1.84 2.37 -5.99
CA ILE A 39 2.59 1.34 -6.71
C ILE A 39 1.66 0.62 -7.69
N ASP A 40 2.13 0.43 -8.91
CA ASP A 40 1.39 -0.30 -9.94
C ASP A 40 1.72 -1.79 -9.90
N GLY A 41 0.94 -2.54 -9.14
CA GLY A 41 1.13 -3.97 -8.90
C GLY A 41 -0.18 -4.71 -8.70
N LEU A 42 -0.16 -5.74 -7.86
CA LEU A 42 -1.32 -6.52 -7.44
C LEU A 42 -1.57 -6.33 -5.95
N SER A 43 -2.70 -5.74 -5.60
CA SER A 43 -3.08 -5.53 -4.20
C SER A 43 -3.38 -6.84 -3.49
N VAL A 44 -2.79 -7.01 -2.32
CA VAL A 44 -2.95 -8.18 -1.46
C VAL A 44 -3.28 -7.77 -0.03
N ASN A 45 -3.92 -8.70 0.66
CA ASN A 45 -4.25 -8.63 2.07
C ASN A 45 -3.58 -9.77 2.81
N LEU A 46 -2.81 -9.47 3.85
CA LEU A 46 -2.08 -10.42 4.68
C LEU A 46 -2.73 -10.45 6.07
N ILE A 47 -3.09 -11.63 6.56
CA ILE A 47 -3.66 -11.79 7.90
C ILE A 47 -2.64 -12.47 8.79
N TYR A 48 -2.28 -11.76 9.87
CA TYR A 48 -1.44 -12.28 10.93
C TYR A 48 -2.26 -12.48 12.21
N GLU A 49 -2.15 -13.66 12.78
CA GLU A 49 -2.70 -13.98 14.11
C GLU A 49 -1.58 -14.30 15.07
N ASN A 50 -1.53 -13.59 16.21
CA ASN A 50 -0.46 -13.72 17.19
C ASN A 50 0.94 -13.68 16.56
N GLY A 51 1.11 -12.77 15.58
CA GLY A 51 2.34 -12.58 14.84
C GLY A 51 2.66 -13.62 13.76
N LYS A 52 1.82 -14.64 13.52
CA LYS A 52 2.02 -15.64 12.46
C LYS A 52 1.16 -15.31 11.24
N LEU A 53 1.72 -15.39 10.05
CA LEU A 53 0.99 -15.28 8.80
C LEU A 53 0.09 -16.51 8.62
N VAL A 54 -1.23 -16.31 8.78
CA VAL A 54 -2.22 -17.40 8.68
C VAL A 54 -2.92 -17.43 7.33
N SER A 55 -3.13 -16.27 6.70
CA SER A 55 -3.83 -16.20 5.42
C SER A 55 -3.36 -15.01 4.58
N ALA A 56 -3.41 -15.16 3.27
CA ALA A 56 -3.24 -14.07 2.32
C ALA A 56 -4.20 -14.23 1.14
N ALA A 57 -4.75 -13.12 0.68
CA ALA A 57 -5.67 -13.09 -0.46
C ALA A 57 -5.41 -11.87 -1.35
N THR A 58 -5.74 -11.99 -2.64
CA THR A 58 -5.78 -10.84 -3.55
C THR A 58 -6.95 -9.91 -3.20
N ARG A 59 -6.90 -8.67 -3.68
CA ARG A 59 -8.00 -7.71 -3.53
C ARG A 59 -9.32 -8.25 -4.10
N GLY A 60 -9.26 -9.00 -5.22
CA GLY A 60 -10.44 -9.43 -5.96
C GLY A 60 -11.35 -8.26 -6.33
N ASN A 61 -12.65 -8.42 -6.09
CA ASN A 61 -13.66 -7.36 -6.29
C ASN A 61 -13.82 -6.42 -5.07
N GLY A 62 -12.92 -6.49 -4.10
CA GLY A 62 -12.95 -5.72 -2.85
C GLY A 62 -13.61 -6.44 -1.68
N LYS A 63 -14.43 -7.46 -1.94
CA LYS A 63 -15.11 -8.30 -0.93
C LYS A 63 -14.59 -9.74 -0.93
N VAL A 64 -14.37 -10.30 -2.10
CA VAL A 64 -13.88 -11.68 -2.31
C VAL A 64 -12.64 -11.63 -3.16
N GLY A 65 -11.57 -12.29 -2.73
CA GLY A 65 -10.30 -12.42 -3.43
C GLY A 65 -9.83 -13.86 -3.46
N GLU A 66 -8.87 -14.17 -4.34
CA GLU A 66 -8.25 -15.49 -4.43
C GLU A 66 -7.32 -15.71 -3.24
N VAL A 67 -7.38 -16.88 -2.62
CA VAL A 67 -6.43 -17.27 -1.56
C VAL A 67 -5.09 -17.61 -2.19
N ILE A 68 -4.04 -16.91 -1.73
CA ILE A 68 -2.68 -17.00 -2.27
C ILE A 68 -1.63 -17.23 -1.17
N THR A 69 -2.04 -17.75 -0.04
CA THR A 69 -1.19 -17.88 1.16
C THR A 69 0.11 -18.64 0.87
N SER A 70 0.02 -19.75 0.15
CA SER A 70 1.20 -20.58 -0.18
C SER A 70 2.19 -19.85 -1.09
N ASN A 71 1.68 -19.03 -2.03
CA ASN A 71 2.50 -18.23 -2.92
C ASN A 71 3.16 -17.06 -2.15
N ILE A 72 2.41 -16.38 -1.29
CA ILE A 72 2.90 -15.27 -0.46
C ILE A 72 4.06 -15.72 0.45
N ARG A 73 4.00 -16.93 1.02
CA ARG A 73 5.09 -17.48 1.85
C ARG A 73 6.42 -17.65 1.12
N THR A 74 6.42 -17.63 -0.21
CA THR A 74 7.65 -17.70 -1.01
C THR A 74 8.31 -16.34 -1.23
N ILE A 75 7.68 -15.24 -0.83
CA ILE A 75 8.17 -13.87 -1.05
C ILE A 75 8.99 -13.44 0.16
N ASN A 76 10.28 -13.25 -0.03
CA ASN A 76 11.23 -12.95 1.05
C ASN A 76 10.94 -11.66 1.82
N ASP A 77 10.29 -10.70 1.18
CA ASP A 77 9.92 -9.41 1.79
C ASP A 77 8.81 -9.55 2.85
N ILE A 78 8.12 -10.69 2.89
CA ILE A 78 6.98 -10.92 3.77
C ILE A 78 7.37 -11.93 4.85
N PRO A 79 7.58 -11.49 6.10
CA PRO A 79 7.94 -12.41 7.17
C PRO A 79 6.79 -13.35 7.52
N GLU A 80 7.06 -14.65 7.64
CA GLU A 80 6.07 -15.62 8.13
C GLU A 80 5.72 -15.40 9.60
N LYS A 81 6.66 -14.83 10.37
CA LYS A 81 6.50 -14.55 11.79
C LYS A 81 6.99 -13.15 12.15
N ILE A 82 6.17 -12.43 12.87
CA ILE A 82 6.46 -11.16 13.50
C ILE A 82 6.60 -11.46 15.00
N ASP A 83 7.82 -11.48 15.51
CA ASP A 83 8.12 -11.82 16.90
C ASP A 83 8.67 -10.60 17.64
N PHE A 84 7.75 -9.72 18.06
CA PHE A 84 8.07 -8.53 18.83
C PHE A 84 7.16 -8.41 20.04
N LYS A 85 7.69 -7.80 21.10
CA LYS A 85 6.91 -7.49 22.30
C LYS A 85 5.70 -6.62 21.92
N ASN A 86 4.51 -7.01 22.38
CA ASN A 86 3.25 -6.31 22.10
C ASN A 86 2.76 -6.39 20.62
N THR A 87 3.07 -7.47 19.92
CA THR A 87 2.44 -7.76 18.62
C THR A 87 0.92 -7.94 18.81
N PRO A 88 0.08 -7.26 18.02
CA PRO A 88 -1.37 -7.41 18.08
C PRO A 88 -1.82 -8.85 17.86
N SER A 89 -2.91 -9.27 18.52
CA SER A 89 -3.46 -10.62 18.36
C SER A 89 -3.99 -10.89 16.96
N LEU A 90 -4.46 -9.84 16.27
CA LEU A 90 -4.90 -9.90 14.87
C LEU A 90 -4.40 -8.65 14.15
N MET A 91 -3.81 -8.84 12.97
CA MET A 91 -3.42 -7.77 12.05
C MET A 91 -3.78 -8.15 10.62
N GLU A 92 -4.52 -7.29 9.97
CA GLU A 92 -4.75 -7.30 8.54
C GLU A 92 -3.84 -6.24 7.91
N ILE A 93 -2.81 -6.68 7.16
CA ILE A 93 -1.85 -5.79 6.50
C ILE A 93 -2.14 -5.78 5.01
N ARG A 94 -2.32 -4.58 4.47
CA ARG A 94 -2.59 -4.36 3.04
C ARG A 94 -1.35 -3.85 2.36
N GLY A 95 -1.08 -4.35 1.17
CA GLY A 95 0.07 -3.93 0.40
C GLY A 95 -0.06 -4.28 -1.07
N GLU A 96 1.01 -4.00 -1.79
CA GLU A 96 1.12 -4.25 -3.22
C GLU A 96 2.25 -5.22 -3.49
N ILE A 97 1.97 -6.28 -4.24
CA ILE A 97 2.99 -7.14 -4.84
C ILE A 97 3.32 -6.57 -6.19
N PHE A 98 4.60 -6.37 -6.45
CA PHE A 98 5.09 -5.78 -7.69
C PHE A 98 6.38 -6.45 -8.15
N MET A 99 6.81 -6.11 -9.36
CA MET A 99 8.09 -6.48 -9.93
C MET A 99 8.85 -5.21 -10.30
N THR A 100 10.17 -5.17 -10.07
CA THR A 100 10.96 -4.03 -10.52
C THR A 100 11.07 -4.00 -12.04
N LYS A 101 11.38 -2.83 -12.60
CA LYS A 101 11.57 -2.65 -14.05
C LYS A 101 12.68 -3.56 -14.58
N ASP A 102 13.79 -3.65 -13.86
CA ASP A 102 14.94 -4.47 -14.25
C ASP A 102 14.61 -5.96 -14.19
N ASP A 103 13.97 -6.42 -13.10
CA ASP A 103 13.53 -7.80 -12.95
C ASP A 103 12.53 -8.21 -14.03
N PHE A 104 11.62 -7.30 -14.42
CA PHE A 104 10.67 -7.50 -15.49
C PHE A 104 11.36 -7.71 -16.84
N VAL A 105 12.37 -6.89 -17.16
CA VAL A 105 13.15 -7.02 -18.39
C VAL A 105 13.88 -8.38 -18.44
N VAL A 106 14.50 -8.78 -17.33
CA VAL A 106 15.19 -10.08 -17.23
C VAL A 106 14.21 -11.23 -17.39
N LEU A 107 13.06 -11.17 -16.69
CA LEU A 107 12.03 -12.21 -16.78
C LEU A 107 11.49 -12.37 -18.21
N ASN A 108 11.16 -11.27 -18.88
CA ASN A 108 10.61 -11.31 -20.23
C ASN A 108 11.61 -11.82 -21.26
N LYS A 109 12.91 -11.54 -21.11
CA LYS A 109 13.97 -12.10 -22.00
C LYS A 109 14.07 -13.62 -21.89
N SER A 110 13.79 -14.18 -20.72
CA SER A 110 13.90 -15.62 -20.44
C SER A 110 12.59 -16.40 -20.61
N SER A 111 11.47 -15.71 -20.88
CA SER A 111 10.13 -16.31 -20.97
C SER A 111 9.67 -16.49 -22.41
N ASN A 112 9.13 -17.68 -22.71
CA ASN A 112 8.49 -17.93 -24.01
C ASN A 112 7.21 -17.10 -24.20
N ASN A 113 6.49 -16.83 -23.11
CA ASN A 113 5.30 -15.97 -23.09
C ASN A 113 5.66 -14.66 -22.38
N GLN A 114 5.70 -13.57 -23.14
CA GLN A 114 6.04 -12.26 -22.62
C GLN A 114 4.83 -11.61 -21.92
N PHE A 115 5.09 -10.95 -20.82
CA PHE A 115 4.11 -10.12 -20.13
C PHE A 115 4.10 -8.71 -20.74
N ALA A 116 2.94 -8.08 -20.77
CA ALA A 116 2.79 -6.74 -21.36
C ALA A 116 3.44 -5.62 -20.50
N ASN A 117 3.48 -5.79 -19.17
CA ASN A 117 4.04 -4.81 -18.24
C ASN A 117 4.41 -5.48 -16.89
N PRO A 118 5.17 -4.78 -16.01
CA PRO A 118 5.56 -5.29 -14.69
C PRO A 118 4.38 -5.73 -13.80
N ARG A 119 3.26 -4.99 -13.84
CA ARG A 119 2.05 -5.34 -13.10
C ARG A 119 1.48 -6.69 -13.53
N ASN A 120 1.35 -6.92 -14.83
CA ASN A 120 0.86 -8.20 -15.37
C ASN A 120 1.83 -9.34 -15.05
N ALA A 121 3.14 -9.08 -15.09
CA ALA A 121 4.17 -10.04 -14.71
C ALA A 121 4.06 -10.41 -13.22
N ALA A 122 3.87 -9.43 -12.33
CA ALA A 122 3.68 -9.66 -10.90
C ALA A 122 2.39 -10.46 -10.65
N ALA A 123 1.26 -10.07 -11.25
CA ALA A 123 -0.03 -10.74 -11.09
C ALA A 123 0.01 -12.20 -11.60
N GLY A 124 0.56 -12.41 -12.79
CA GLY A 124 0.73 -13.76 -13.37
C GLY A 124 1.69 -14.63 -12.57
N SER A 125 2.76 -14.06 -12.03
CA SER A 125 3.74 -14.79 -11.21
C SER A 125 3.18 -15.16 -9.83
N LEU A 126 2.30 -14.33 -9.24
CA LEU A 126 1.72 -14.60 -7.94
C LEU A 126 0.58 -15.63 -7.99
N ARG A 127 -0.21 -15.67 -9.08
CA ARG A 127 -1.37 -16.55 -9.23
C ARG A 127 -1.00 -17.91 -9.83
N GLN A 128 0.10 -18.50 -9.40
CA GLN A 128 0.52 -19.83 -9.87
C GLN A 128 -0.11 -20.91 -8.98
N ILE A 129 -0.56 -22.01 -9.59
CA ILE A 129 -1.09 -23.18 -8.88
C ILE A 129 0.02 -23.79 -8.02
N ASP A 130 1.23 -23.94 -8.59
CA ASP A 130 2.40 -24.42 -7.85
C ASP A 130 3.19 -23.23 -7.29
N PRO A 131 3.26 -23.07 -5.95
CA PRO A 131 4.03 -22.02 -5.30
C PRO A 131 5.54 -22.05 -5.62
N LYS A 132 6.07 -23.20 -6.04
CA LYS A 132 7.47 -23.31 -6.47
C LYS A 132 7.77 -22.48 -7.72
N VAL A 133 6.77 -22.24 -8.56
CA VAL A 133 6.89 -21.33 -9.71
C VAL A 133 6.97 -19.88 -9.23
N THR A 134 6.11 -19.48 -8.29
CA THR A 134 6.15 -18.17 -7.64
C THR A 134 7.49 -17.92 -6.95
N ALA A 135 8.03 -18.93 -6.26
CA ALA A 135 9.32 -18.85 -5.55
C ALA A 135 10.51 -18.46 -6.45
N LYS A 136 10.42 -18.77 -7.75
CA LYS A 136 11.46 -18.42 -8.74
C LYS A 136 11.26 -17.03 -9.36
N ARG A 137 10.21 -16.32 -8.99
CA ARG A 137 9.88 -14.99 -9.53
C ARG A 137 10.40 -13.89 -8.60
N PRO A 138 11.02 -12.83 -9.15
CA PRO A 138 11.58 -11.74 -8.35
C PRO A 138 10.47 -10.78 -7.88
N LEU A 139 9.50 -11.31 -7.13
CA LEU A 139 8.39 -10.52 -6.57
C LEU A 139 8.85 -9.76 -5.34
N LYS A 140 8.34 -8.52 -5.23
CA LYS A 140 8.57 -7.61 -4.12
C LYS A 140 7.24 -7.22 -3.48
N PHE A 141 7.32 -6.79 -2.22
CA PHE A 141 6.15 -6.32 -1.47
C PHE A 141 6.42 -4.96 -0.82
N ILE A 142 5.42 -4.08 -0.89
CA ILE A 142 5.37 -2.85 -0.09
C ILE A 142 3.99 -2.75 0.54
N SER A 143 3.96 -2.56 1.86
CA SER A 143 2.71 -2.29 2.58
C SER A 143 2.27 -0.84 2.37
N HIS A 144 0.95 -0.65 2.29
CA HIS A 144 0.30 0.66 2.18
C HIS A 144 -0.82 0.85 3.22
N GLY A 145 -0.89 0.04 4.26
CA GLY A 145 -1.80 0.25 5.37
C GLY A 145 -2.28 -0.99 6.09
N PHE A 146 -3.16 -0.76 7.04
CA PHE A 146 -3.85 -1.80 7.79
C PHE A 146 -5.32 -1.90 7.36
N GLY A 147 -5.87 -3.10 7.50
CA GLY A 147 -7.29 -3.31 7.64
C GLY A 147 -7.65 -3.42 9.12
N GLN A 148 -8.20 -4.57 9.52
CA GLN A 148 -8.52 -4.82 10.92
C GLN A 148 -7.25 -5.02 11.75
N ILE A 149 -7.19 -4.39 12.93
CA ILE A 149 -6.14 -4.60 13.92
C ILE A 149 -6.79 -4.73 15.32
N ARG A 150 -6.39 -5.76 16.08
CA ARG A 150 -6.81 -5.96 17.47
C ARG A 150 -5.61 -5.85 18.39
N GLY A 151 -5.60 -4.81 19.20
CA GLY A 151 -4.51 -4.51 20.12
C GLY A 151 -4.16 -3.03 20.07
N ARG A 152 -2.85 -2.70 20.05
CA ARG A 152 -2.37 -1.32 20.13
C ARG A 152 -2.82 -0.50 18.92
N LYS A 153 -3.46 0.65 19.17
CA LYS A 153 -3.76 1.66 18.15
C LYS A 153 -2.68 2.75 18.18
N HIS A 154 -2.27 3.20 17.01
CA HIS A 154 -1.49 4.42 16.84
C HIS A 154 -2.43 5.61 16.65
N GLU A 155 -1.94 6.81 16.91
CA GLU A 155 -2.72 8.03 16.68
C GLU A 155 -2.65 8.46 15.22
N THR A 156 -1.53 8.16 14.55
CA THR A 156 -1.31 8.57 13.16
C THR A 156 -1.05 7.38 12.24
N TYR A 157 -1.43 7.56 10.98
CA TYR A 157 -1.13 6.61 9.91
C TYR A 157 0.38 6.45 9.72
N TYR A 158 1.13 7.56 9.77
CA TYR A 158 2.59 7.55 9.61
C TYR A 158 3.26 6.66 10.67
N ASP A 159 2.86 6.79 11.93
CA ASP A 159 3.40 5.95 13.02
C ASP A 159 3.02 4.48 12.87
N GLN A 160 1.81 4.19 12.36
CA GLN A 160 1.43 2.82 12.01
C GLN A 160 2.38 2.22 10.96
N MET A 161 2.71 2.99 9.91
CA MET A 161 3.62 2.53 8.87
C MET A 161 5.04 2.35 9.40
N LEU A 162 5.53 3.27 10.25
CA LEU A 162 6.82 3.10 10.93
C LEU A 162 6.86 1.85 11.82
N GLN A 163 5.73 1.50 12.43
CA GLN A 163 5.65 0.26 13.22
C GLN A 163 5.78 -0.99 12.32
N LEU A 164 5.17 -1.00 11.12
CA LEU A 164 5.38 -2.08 10.14
C LEU A 164 6.85 -2.23 9.78
N LYS A 165 7.55 -1.12 9.53
CA LYS A 165 8.99 -1.13 9.25
C LYS A 165 9.79 -1.75 10.40
N LYS A 166 9.44 -1.44 11.68
CA LYS A 166 10.06 -2.07 12.85
C LYS A 166 9.81 -3.58 12.89
N TRP A 167 8.66 -4.04 12.40
CA TRP A 167 8.32 -5.45 12.28
C TRP A 167 8.90 -6.11 11.02
N LYS A 168 9.82 -5.42 10.32
CA LYS A 168 10.48 -5.88 9.08
C LYS A 168 9.51 -6.10 7.92
N ILE A 169 8.36 -5.43 7.94
CA ILE A 169 7.44 -5.36 6.81
C ILE A 169 7.80 -4.14 5.99
N PRO A 170 8.10 -4.27 4.70
CA PRO A 170 8.49 -3.15 3.86
C PRO A 170 7.38 -2.11 3.73
N ILE A 171 7.77 -0.84 3.85
CA ILE A 171 6.96 0.33 3.55
C ILE A 171 7.66 1.17 2.47
N SER A 172 6.94 2.07 1.81
CA SER A 172 7.56 2.93 0.81
C SER A 172 8.65 3.83 1.44
N PRO A 173 9.87 3.84 0.88
CA PRO A 173 10.90 4.79 1.30
C PRO A 173 10.57 6.23 0.89
N LEU A 174 9.62 6.43 -0.03
CA LEU A 174 9.16 7.73 -0.51
C LEU A 174 7.95 8.27 0.27
N MET A 175 7.54 7.57 1.33
CA MET A 175 6.46 8.05 2.21
C MET A 175 6.90 9.33 2.91
N ASN A 176 6.05 10.35 2.86
CA ASN A 176 6.33 11.68 3.41
C ASN A 176 5.09 12.26 4.10
N LYS A 177 5.23 13.43 4.73
CA LYS A 177 4.13 14.16 5.40
C LYS A 177 4.13 15.63 5.03
N SER A 178 2.94 16.24 5.04
CA SER A 178 2.78 17.69 4.92
C SER A 178 1.55 18.18 5.67
N ASN A 179 1.63 19.40 6.19
CA ASN A 179 0.52 20.10 6.86
C ASN A 179 -0.21 21.07 5.92
N SER A 180 0.16 21.11 4.64
CA SER A 180 -0.42 22.03 3.66
C SER A 180 -0.55 21.38 2.29
N ILE A 181 -1.51 21.86 1.52
CA ILE A 181 -1.68 21.44 0.11
C ILE A 181 -0.47 21.84 -0.74
N ASP A 182 0.09 23.03 -0.54
CA ASP A 182 1.27 23.47 -1.29
C ASP A 182 2.46 22.54 -1.03
N GLY A 183 2.70 22.14 0.23
CA GLY A 183 3.72 21.15 0.56
C GLY A 183 3.45 19.77 -0.03
N LEU A 184 2.17 19.36 -0.22
CA LEU A 184 1.83 18.14 -0.96
C LEU A 184 2.16 18.26 -2.45
N ILE A 185 1.94 19.42 -3.05
CA ILE A 185 2.25 19.71 -4.46
C ILE A 185 3.78 19.70 -4.66
N ASP A 186 4.55 20.26 -3.73
CA ASP A 186 6.02 20.25 -3.79
C ASP A 186 6.54 18.80 -3.73
N ILE A 187 6.04 17.98 -2.80
CA ILE A 187 6.41 16.55 -2.69
C ILE A 187 6.02 15.80 -3.98
N TYR A 188 4.83 16.06 -4.52
CA TYR A 188 4.39 15.48 -5.79
C TYR A 188 5.38 15.82 -6.91
N SER A 189 5.75 17.09 -7.04
CA SER A 189 6.65 17.58 -8.08
C SER A 189 8.04 16.93 -7.96
N ASP A 190 8.56 16.80 -6.72
CA ASP A 190 9.83 16.12 -6.46
C ASP A 190 9.79 14.65 -6.85
N ILE A 191 8.75 13.91 -6.45
CA ILE A 191 8.62 12.48 -6.80
C ILE A 191 8.45 12.29 -8.30
N VAL A 192 7.63 13.12 -8.97
CA VAL A 192 7.43 13.04 -10.42
C VAL A 192 8.72 13.33 -11.19
N SER A 193 9.49 14.32 -10.77
CA SER A 193 10.78 14.63 -11.39
C SER A 193 11.77 13.47 -11.31
N LYS A 194 11.69 12.65 -10.28
CA LYS A 194 12.53 11.46 -10.02
C LYS A 194 11.90 10.15 -10.50
N ARG A 195 10.72 10.19 -11.13
CA ARG A 195 9.95 8.98 -11.50
C ARG A 195 10.74 7.98 -12.36
N ALA A 196 11.60 8.49 -13.25
CA ALA A 196 12.46 7.65 -14.08
C ALA A 196 13.42 6.78 -13.26
N ASN A 197 13.89 7.28 -12.10
CA ASN A 197 14.83 6.62 -11.20
C ASN A 197 14.15 5.70 -10.19
N ILE A 198 12.81 5.70 -10.10
CA ILE A 198 12.08 4.78 -9.22
C ILE A 198 12.14 3.39 -9.87
N PRO A 199 12.61 2.36 -9.13
CA PRO A 199 12.85 1.03 -9.69
C PRO A 199 11.57 0.24 -10.03
N TYR A 200 10.38 0.79 -9.75
CA TYR A 200 9.07 0.20 -10.02
C TYR A 200 8.12 1.24 -10.60
N ASP A 201 7.05 0.78 -11.24
CA ASP A 201 6.04 1.67 -11.80
C ASP A 201 5.10 2.19 -10.69
N ILE A 202 4.75 3.47 -10.82
CA ILE A 202 3.76 4.14 -9.98
C ILE A 202 2.66 4.74 -10.85
N ASP A 203 1.42 4.64 -10.36
CA ASP A 203 0.20 5.15 -11.01
C ASP A 203 -0.26 6.49 -10.41
N GLY A 204 0.65 7.20 -9.76
CA GLY A 204 0.41 8.45 -9.06
C GLY A 204 0.84 8.40 -7.59
N LEU A 205 0.27 9.30 -6.80
CA LEU A 205 0.49 9.36 -5.36
C LEU A 205 -0.84 9.22 -4.61
N VAL A 206 -0.79 8.69 -3.40
CA VAL A 206 -1.93 8.57 -2.51
C VAL A 206 -1.76 9.56 -1.36
N TYR A 207 -2.79 10.35 -1.13
CA TYR A 207 -2.87 11.30 -0.02
C TYR A 207 -3.83 10.76 1.02
N LYS A 208 -3.42 10.75 2.28
CA LYS A 208 -4.21 10.27 3.41
C LYS A 208 -4.18 11.28 4.54
N VAL A 209 -5.30 11.56 5.17
CA VAL A 209 -5.31 12.30 6.44
C VAL A 209 -4.50 11.51 7.45
N ASN A 210 -3.46 12.10 8.05
CA ASN A 210 -2.53 11.35 8.89
C ASN A 210 -3.13 10.96 10.25
N ASN A 211 -4.03 11.75 10.80
CA ASN A 211 -4.69 11.44 12.06
C ASN A 211 -5.79 10.39 11.87
N LEU A 212 -5.66 9.24 12.52
CA LEU A 212 -6.57 8.10 12.36
C LEU A 212 -7.96 8.35 12.93
N SER A 213 -8.09 9.12 13.99
CA SER A 213 -9.42 9.47 14.54
C SER A 213 -10.18 10.41 13.61
N LEU A 214 -9.48 11.27 12.87
CA LEU A 214 -10.09 12.06 11.80
C LEU A 214 -10.50 11.21 10.62
N GLN A 215 -9.70 10.19 10.22
CA GLN A 215 -10.10 9.23 9.19
C GLN A 215 -11.38 8.50 9.58
N ASP A 216 -11.48 8.02 10.83
CA ASP A 216 -12.66 7.33 11.34
C ASP A 216 -13.91 8.23 11.30
N ARG A 217 -13.76 9.52 11.61
CA ARG A 217 -14.85 10.51 11.54
C ARG A 217 -15.27 10.85 10.11
N LEU A 218 -14.32 10.97 9.19
CA LEU A 218 -14.57 11.23 7.77
C LEU A 218 -15.31 10.06 7.11
N GLY A 219 -15.00 8.83 7.54
CA GLY A 219 -15.70 7.64 7.07
C GLY A 219 -15.50 7.40 5.58
N PHE A 220 -16.59 7.03 4.89
CA PHE A 220 -16.56 6.65 3.49
C PHE A 220 -17.66 7.38 2.70
N VAL A 221 -17.30 7.83 1.49
CA VAL A 221 -18.25 8.39 0.53
C VAL A 221 -18.37 7.42 -0.66
N GLY A 222 -19.48 6.72 -0.75
CA GLY A 222 -19.68 5.68 -1.75
C GLY A 222 -18.71 4.50 -1.60
N LYS A 223 -17.75 4.38 -2.54
CA LYS A 223 -16.71 3.32 -2.52
C LYS A 223 -15.33 3.83 -2.14
N ALA A 224 -15.18 5.12 -1.88
CA ALA A 224 -13.92 5.76 -1.50
C ALA A 224 -13.96 6.16 -0.01
N PRO A 225 -12.83 6.05 0.72
CA PRO A 225 -12.71 6.57 2.07
C PRO A 225 -12.66 8.07 2.10
#